data_141c4aa0c62198e435f382eb012ba1c3
#
_entry.id   141c4aa0c62198e435f382eb012ba1c3
#
_cell.length_a   1.000
_cell.length_b   1.000
_cell.length_c   1.000
_cell.angle_alpha   90.00
_cell.angle_beta   90.00
_cell.angle_gamma   90.00
#
_symmetry.space_group_name_H-M   'P 1'
#
loop_
_entity.id
_entity.type
_entity.pdbx_description
1 polymer ?
#
loop_
_entity_poly.entity_id
_entity_poly.type
_entity_poly.pdbx_seq_one_letter_code
_entity_poly.pdbx_strand_id
1 'polypeptide(L)'
;RGSVAELEYRVKTKKLYVVANKIKKASGYQIVITQKSNKLKKKFNTKKGELNKKLKLNLKYQVKEGVIKVNSRNSIYVKVRPYFGKKNNKKYGKWSIKYKVPVYL
;
A
#
# COMPACT_ATOMS: atom_id res chain seq x y z
N ARG A 1 14.43 -4.80 -5.16
CA ARG A 1 13.36 -3.88 -5.55
C ARG A 1 11.99 -4.46 -5.20
N GLY A 2 11.14 -3.64 -4.58
CA GLY A 2 9.78 -4.07 -4.26
C GLY A 2 8.93 -4.28 -5.50
N SER A 3 7.93 -5.15 -5.38
CA SER A 3 6.91 -5.32 -6.40
C SER A 3 5.60 -5.78 -5.76
N VAL A 4 4.49 -5.57 -6.47
CA VAL A 4 3.15 -5.91 -5.98
C VAL A 4 2.62 -7.11 -6.76
N ALA A 5 2.17 -8.14 -6.02
CA ALA A 5 1.59 -9.34 -6.61
C ALA A 5 0.08 -9.20 -6.82
N GLU A 6 -0.62 -8.60 -5.84
CA GLU A 6 -2.06 -8.37 -5.92
C GLU A 6 -2.39 -6.98 -5.41
N LEU A 7 -3.35 -6.33 -6.07
CA LEU A 7 -3.74 -4.96 -5.73
C LEU A 7 -5.18 -4.71 -6.15
N GLU A 8 -6.03 -4.30 -5.20
CA GLU A 8 -7.40 -3.93 -5.50
C GLU A 8 -7.99 -3.02 -4.42
N TYR A 9 -8.91 -2.16 -4.80
CA TYR A 9 -9.73 -1.39 -3.87
C TYR A 9 -11.20 -1.73 -4.11
N ARG A 10 -11.90 -2.06 -3.03
CA ARG A 10 -13.32 -2.36 -3.08
C ARG A 10 -14.12 -1.22 -2.46
N VAL A 11 -14.95 -0.58 -3.28
CA VAL A 11 -15.75 0.58 -2.88
C VAL A 11 -16.74 0.24 -1.76
N LYS A 12 -17.41 -0.92 -1.86
CA LYS A 12 -18.40 -1.34 -0.86
C LYS A 12 -17.84 -1.44 0.54
N THR A 13 -16.64 -2.00 0.68
CA THR A 13 -16.02 -2.21 1.99
C THR A 13 -15.03 -1.11 2.35
N LYS A 14 -14.68 -0.25 1.40
CA LYS A 14 -13.67 0.80 1.55
C LYS A 14 -12.32 0.24 2.01
N LYS A 15 -11.98 -0.95 1.51
CA LYS A 15 -10.74 -1.62 1.84
C LYS A 15 -9.80 -1.72 0.64
N LEU A 16 -8.55 -1.42 0.89
CA LEU A 16 -7.47 -1.59 -0.06
C LEU A 16 -6.72 -2.88 0.29
N TYR A 17 -6.59 -3.76 -0.68
CA TYR A 17 -5.85 -5.01 -0.53
C TYR A 17 -4.54 -4.89 -1.29
N VAL A 18 -3.44 -5.10 -0.58
CA VAL A 18 -2.10 -5.06 -1.17
C VAL A 18 -1.35 -6.32 -0.77
N VAL A 19 -0.83 -7.03 -1.76
CA VAL A 19 0.06 -8.17 -1.53
C VAL A 19 1.37 -7.89 -2.24
N ALA A 20 2.44 -7.75 -1.49
CA ALA A 20 3.78 -7.59 -2.05
C ALA A 20 4.38 -8.95 -2.39
N ASN A 21 5.22 -8.99 -3.41
CA ASN A 21 5.98 -10.19 -3.71
C ASN A 21 7.04 -10.40 -2.63
N LYS A 22 7.22 -11.65 -2.22
CA LYS A 22 8.17 -12.01 -1.19
C LYS A 22 9.60 -11.76 -1.65
N ILE A 23 10.36 -11.08 -0.80
CA ILE A 23 11.80 -10.85 -1.00
C ILE A 23 12.54 -11.59 0.11
N LYS A 24 13.52 -12.39 -0.29
CA LYS A 24 14.30 -13.19 0.64
C LYS A 24 14.93 -12.30 1.73
N LYS A 25 14.81 -12.74 2.98
CA LYS A 25 15.33 -12.06 4.18
C LYS A 25 14.66 -10.73 4.53
N ALA A 26 13.67 -10.29 3.78
CA ALA A 26 12.94 -9.08 4.16
C ALA A 26 12.19 -9.28 5.47
N SER A 27 12.26 -8.29 6.35
CA SER A 27 11.52 -8.29 7.62
C SER A 27 10.09 -7.82 7.44
N GLY A 28 9.82 -7.08 6.39
CA GLY A 28 8.50 -6.58 6.04
C GLY A 28 8.59 -5.66 4.86
N TYR A 29 7.51 -4.91 4.63
CA TYR A 29 7.41 -3.99 3.50
C TYR A 29 6.88 -2.65 3.96
N GLN A 30 7.39 -1.59 3.38
CA GLN A 30 6.81 -0.26 3.53
C GLN A 30 5.95 0.03 2.31
N ILE A 31 4.71 0.41 2.56
CA ILE A 31 3.72 0.70 1.54
C ILE A 31 3.38 2.18 1.59
N VAL A 32 3.44 2.84 0.44
CA VAL A 32 3.05 4.24 0.33
C VAL A 32 1.85 4.33 -0.61
N ILE A 33 0.79 4.94 -0.10
CA ILE A 33 -0.43 5.22 -0.86
C ILE A 33 -0.41 6.71 -1.22
N THR A 34 -0.58 7.02 -2.48
CA THR A 34 -0.66 8.40 -2.95
C THR A 34 -1.91 8.59 -3.78
N GLN A 35 -2.47 9.78 -3.69
CA GLN A 35 -3.57 10.22 -4.53
C GLN A 35 -3.24 11.59 -5.09
N LYS A 36 -3.10 11.66 -6.39
CA LYS A 36 -2.57 12.84 -7.07
C LYS A 36 -3.42 14.09 -6.83
N SER A 37 -4.74 13.96 -6.93
CA SER A 37 -5.65 15.10 -6.82
C SER A 37 -5.68 15.74 -5.42
N ASN A 38 -5.51 14.92 -4.36
CA ASN A 38 -5.56 15.39 -2.98
C ASN A 38 -4.18 15.42 -2.32
N LYS A 39 -3.14 15.17 -3.08
CA LYS A 39 -1.76 15.10 -2.57
C LYS A 39 -1.60 14.19 -1.35
N LEU A 40 -2.51 13.22 -1.22
CA LEU A 40 -2.45 12.27 -0.12
C LEU A 40 -1.18 11.45 -0.20
N LYS A 41 -0.50 11.34 0.92
CA LYS A 41 0.65 10.44 1.04
C LYS A 41 0.57 9.78 2.40
N LYS A 42 0.34 8.47 2.41
CA LYS A 42 0.25 7.70 3.64
C LYS A 42 1.20 6.51 3.57
N LYS A 43 1.96 6.31 4.65
CA LYS A 43 2.94 5.23 4.76
C LYS A 43 2.47 4.17 5.76
N PHE A 44 2.65 2.91 5.41
CA PHE A 44 2.39 1.77 6.28
C PHE A 44 3.58 0.83 6.25
N ASN A 45 3.92 0.26 7.42
CA ASN A 45 4.90 -0.81 7.49
C ASN A 45 4.19 -2.10 7.86
N THR A 46 4.43 -3.16 7.11
CA THR A 46 3.92 -4.48 7.48
C THR A 46 4.70 -5.02 8.67
N LYS A 47 4.07 -5.86 9.48
CA LYS A 47 4.74 -6.58 10.54
C LYS A 47 5.49 -7.78 9.96
N LYS A 48 6.48 -8.28 10.71
CA LYS A 48 7.29 -9.42 10.26
C LYS A 48 6.46 -10.64 9.83
N GLY A 49 5.39 -10.95 10.56
CA GLY A 49 4.53 -12.08 10.24
C GLY A 49 3.58 -11.88 9.06
N GLU A 50 3.57 -10.69 8.45
CA GLU A 50 2.67 -10.33 7.36
C GLU A 50 3.34 -10.37 5.98
N LEU A 51 4.55 -10.94 5.89
CA LEU A 51 5.21 -11.14 4.61
C LEU A 51 4.34 -12.02 3.71
N ASN A 52 4.06 -11.56 2.51
CA ASN A 52 3.20 -12.23 1.53
C ASN A 52 1.74 -12.39 1.97
N LYS A 53 1.34 -11.76 3.06
CA LYS A 53 -0.07 -11.78 3.46
C LYS A 53 -0.82 -10.63 2.83
N LYS A 54 -2.10 -10.87 2.60
CA LYS A 54 -3.00 -9.85 2.08
C LYS A 54 -3.25 -8.80 3.16
N LEU A 55 -2.80 -7.59 2.93
CA LEU A 55 -3.05 -6.48 3.85
C LEU A 55 -4.38 -5.83 3.49
N LYS A 56 -5.25 -5.72 4.49
CA LYS A 56 -6.52 -5.02 4.37
C LYS A 56 -6.35 -3.65 5.02
N LEU A 57 -6.15 -2.64 4.20
CA LEU A 57 -6.04 -1.27 4.70
C LEU A 57 -7.42 -0.61 4.66
N ASN A 58 -7.91 -0.25 5.83
CA ASN A 58 -9.22 0.38 5.95
C ASN A 58 -9.12 1.87 5.68
N LEU A 59 -9.64 2.31 4.54
CA LEU A 59 -9.67 3.72 4.16
C LEU A 59 -10.96 4.42 4.55
N LYS A 60 -11.86 3.75 5.28
CA LYS A 60 -13.18 4.26 5.63
C LYS A 60 -13.16 5.67 6.20
N TYR A 61 -12.30 5.93 7.15
CA TYR A 61 -12.24 7.24 7.79
C TYR A 61 -11.77 8.33 6.84
N GLN A 62 -10.78 8.03 6.05
CA GLN A 62 -10.22 9.00 5.11
C GLN A 62 -11.17 9.32 3.97
N VAL A 63 -11.90 8.33 3.49
CA VAL A 63 -12.93 8.51 2.47
C VAL A 63 -14.09 9.33 3.06
N LYS A 64 -14.50 9.03 4.31
CA LYS A 64 -15.57 9.75 5.00
C LYS A 64 -15.23 11.22 5.21
N GLU A 65 -13.97 11.53 5.50
CA GLU A 65 -13.50 12.89 5.70
C GLU A 65 -13.25 13.64 4.37
N GLY A 66 -13.44 12.95 3.26
CA GLY A 66 -13.24 13.56 1.93
C GLY A 66 -11.79 13.69 1.51
N VAL A 67 -10.86 13.11 2.27
CA VAL A 67 -9.44 13.16 1.94
C VAL A 67 -9.12 12.27 0.74
N ILE A 68 -9.76 11.11 0.67
CA ILE A 68 -9.63 10.21 -0.48
C ILE A 68 -10.98 10.11 -1.18
N LYS A 69 -11.03 10.57 -2.42
CA LYS A 69 -12.21 10.40 -3.27
C LYS A 69 -11.90 9.32 -4.29
N VAL A 70 -12.56 8.17 -4.16
CA VAL A 70 -12.33 7.04 -5.05
C VAL A 70 -13.32 7.06 -6.20
N ASN A 71 -12.88 7.59 -7.33
CA ASN A 71 -13.63 7.56 -8.58
C ASN A 71 -12.64 7.54 -9.75
N SER A 72 -13.16 7.52 -10.97
CA SER A 72 -12.32 7.44 -12.17
C SER A 72 -11.36 8.61 -12.36
N ARG A 73 -11.64 9.76 -11.75
CA ARG A 73 -10.79 10.96 -11.83
C ARG A 73 -9.73 11.02 -10.75
N ASN A 74 -9.96 10.36 -9.64
CA ASN A 74 -9.10 10.42 -8.46
C ASN A 74 -8.40 9.09 -8.26
N SER A 75 -7.45 8.81 -9.14
CA SER A 75 -6.69 7.56 -9.10
C SER A 75 -5.84 7.46 -7.85
N ILE A 76 -5.82 6.26 -7.27
CA ILE A 76 -4.97 5.90 -6.15
C ILE A 76 -3.78 5.12 -6.68
N TYR A 77 -2.60 5.42 -6.19
CA TYR A 77 -1.36 4.74 -6.56
C TYR A 77 -0.71 4.15 -5.32
N VAL A 78 -0.07 2.99 -5.50
CA VAL A 78 0.64 2.30 -4.45
C VAL A 78 2.04 1.99 -4.94
N LYS A 79 3.02 2.16 -4.07
CA LYS A 79 4.36 1.65 -4.27
C LYS A 79 4.85 0.98 -3.00
N VAL A 80 5.74 0.01 -3.15
CA VAL A 80 6.25 -0.77 -2.03
C VAL A 80 7.75 -0.89 -2.10
N ARG A 81 8.37 -1.05 -0.93
CA ARG A 81 9.78 -1.43 -0.82
C ARG A 81 9.94 -2.36 0.36
N PRO A 82 10.91 -3.30 0.29
CA PRO A 82 11.19 -4.14 1.44
C PRO A 82 11.97 -3.36 2.49
N TYR A 83 11.87 -3.77 3.75
CA TYR A 83 12.81 -3.35 4.76
C TYR A 83 13.44 -4.58 5.42
N PHE A 84 14.65 -4.37 5.95
CA PHE A 84 15.45 -5.40 6.61
C PHE A 84 15.84 -4.87 7.98
N GLY A 85 15.84 -5.75 8.99
CA GLY A 85 16.22 -5.38 10.33
C GLY A 85 15.05 -5.04 11.24
N LYS A 86 15.36 -4.63 12.49
CA LYS A 86 14.36 -4.37 13.54
C LYS A 86 14.29 -2.90 13.89
N LYS A 87 13.11 -2.46 14.31
CA LYS A 87 12.79 -1.12 14.86
C LYS A 87 13.68 0.04 14.42
N ASN A 88 14.81 0.26 15.10
CA ASN A 88 15.66 1.41 14.86
C ASN A 88 16.79 1.17 13.85
N ASN A 89 16.93 -0.07 13.38
CA ASN A 89 17.98 -0.48 12.45
C ASN A 89 17.42 -0.98 11.13
N LYS A 90 16.29 -0.39 10.69
CA LYS A 90 15.69 -0.77 9.40
C LYS A 90 16.50 -0.22 8.24
N LYS A 91 16.82 -1.11 7.31
CA LYS A 91 17.40 -0.73 6.02
C LYS A 91 16.35 -0.99 4.95
N TYR A 92 16.20 -0.06 4.04
CA TYR A 92 15.17 -0.15 3.00
C TYR A 92 15.77 -0.52 1.65
N GLY A 93 15.11 -1.41 0.95
CA GLY A 93 15.42 -1.70 -0.44
C GLY A 93 14.85 -0.63 -1.36
N LYS A 94 14.99 -0.85 -2.67
CA LYS A 94 14.51 0.10 -3.67
C LYS A 94 13.00 0.04 -3.80
N TRP A 95 12.39 1.20 -4.07
CA TRP A 95 10.96 1.29 -4.34
C TRP A 95 10.58 0.55 -5.61
N SER A 96 9.36 0.00 -5.60
CA SER A 96 8.70 -0.47 -6.80
C SER A 96 8.33 0.70 -7.71
N ILE A 97 7.85 0.41 -8.91
CA ILE A 97 7.13 1.40 -9.71
C ILE A 97 5.84 1.79 -8.99
N LYS A 98 5.21 2.86 -9.41
CA LYS A 98 3.88 3.21 -8.93
C LYS A 98 2.85 2.36 -9.65
N TYR A 99 2.04 1.64 -8.87
CA TYR A 99 0.93 0.83 -9.40
C TYR A 99 -0.36 1.61 -9.25
N LYS A 100 -1.10 1.76 -10.35
CA LYS A 100 -2.45 2.31 -10.29
C LYS A 100 -3.37 1.25 -9.70
N VAL A 101 -4.14 1.61 -8.68
CA VAL A 101 -5.01 0.67 -7.98
C VAL A 101 -6.27 0.41 -8.79
N PRO A 102 -6.56 -0.85 -9.16
CA PRO A 102 -7.86 -1.21 -9.74
C PRO A 102 -8.97 -0.99 -8.72
N VAL A 103 -10.06 -0.37 -9.14
CA VAL A 103 -11.21 -0.06 -8.28
C VAL A 103 -12.37 -0.94 -8.68
N TYR A 104 -12.93 -1.68 -7.73
CA TYR A 104 -14.09 -2.55 -7.92
C TYR A 104 -15.28 -2.04 -7.11
N LEU A 105 -16.44 -2.08 -7.72
CA LEU A 105 -17.70 -1.70 -7.07
C LEU A 105 -18.18 -2.75 -6.08
#